data_c9210a14071556f6fbbc0d45ec847aff
#
_entry.id   c9210a14071556f6fbbc0d45ec847aff
#
_cell.length_a   1.000
_cell.length_b   1.000
_cell.length_c   1.000
_cell.angle_alpha   90.00
_cell.angle_beta   90.00
_cell.angle_gamma   90.00
#
_symmetry.space_group_name_H-M   'P 1'
#
loop_
_entity.id
_entity.type
_entity.pdbx_description
1 polymer ?
#
loop_
_entity_poly.entity_id
_entity_poly.type
_entity_poly.pdbx_seq_one_letter_code
_entity_poly.pdbx_strand_id
1 'polypeptide(L)' 'SAASDVYKRQSLNCVQCASLMALYTFDDDKMKVLNIFAPNIVDPENYEAILDVIDSLFKKDDAKKILGIRY' A
#
# COMPACT_ATOMS: atom_id res chain seq x y z
N SER A 1 6.94 22.65 3.84
CA SER A 1 7.44 23.20 2.57
C SER A 1 6.56 22.72 1.40
N ALA A 2 6.62 23.43 0.29
CA ALA A 2 5.85 23.09 -0.90
C ALA A 2 6.18 21.68 -1.41
N ALA A 3 7.42 21.27 -1.33
CA ALA A 3 7.84 19.93 -1.75
C ALA A 3 7.21 18.85 -0.89
N SER A 4 7.15 19.04 0.42
CA SER A 4 6.52 18.08 1.32
C SER A 4 5.02 18.00 1.08
N ASP A 5 4.37 19.12 0.78
CA ASP A 5 2.94 19.17 0.51
C ASP A 5 2.62 18.44 -0.80
N VAL A 6 3.46 18.57 -1.81
CA VAL A 6 3.29 17.86 -3.07
C VAL A 6 3.37 16.35 -2.83
N TYR A 7 4.32 15.89 -2.03
CA TYR A 7 4.45 14.48 -1.70
C TYR A 7 3.22 13.93 -0.97
N LYS A 8 2.72 14.68 0.02
CA LYS A 8 1.57 14.25 0.81
C LYS A 8 0.27 14.21 -0.01
N ARG A 9 0.19 15.01 -1.07
CA ARG A 9 -0.99 15.10 -1.91
C ARG A 9 -0.92 14.20 -3.14
N GLN A 10 0.23 13.56 -3.35
CA GLN A 10 0.40 12.73 -4.53
C GLN A 10 -0.47 11.48 -4.42
N SER A 11 -1.42 11.36 -5.33
CA SER A 11 -2.26 10.18 -5.45
C SER A 11 -1.47 9.06 -6.13
N LEU A 12 -1.73 7.82 -5.71
CA LEU A 12 -1.14 6.67 -6.36
C LEU A 12 -2.17 5.54 -6.45
N ASN A 13 -1.94 4.63 -7.38
CA ASN A 13 -2.80 3.45 -7.51
C ASN A 13 -2.17 2.26 -6.78
N CYS A 14 -2.95 1.16 -6.68
CA CYS A 14 -2.49 -0.05 -6.01
C CYS A 14 -1.22 -0.62 -6.64
N VAL A 15 -1.11 -0.56 -7.96
CA VAL A 15 0.08 -1.05 -8.68
C VAL A 15 1.32 -0.25 -8.30
N GLN A 16 1.19 1.08 -8.24
CA GLN A 16 2.30 1.94 -7.84
C GLN A 16 2.72 1.67 -6.40
N CYS A 17 1.75 1.55 -5.49
CA CYS A 17 2.03 1.21 -4.10
C CYS A 17 2.72 -0.15 -3.99
N ALA A 18 2.21 -1.14 -4.71
CA ALA A 18 2.79 -2.49 -4.73
C ALA A 18 4.25 -2.46 -5.25
N SER A 19 4.52 -1.65 -6.25
CA SER A 19 5.89 -1.49 -6.76
C SER A 19 6.83 -0.94 -5.70
N LEU A 20 6.37 0.04 -4.92
CA LEU A 20 7.16 0.58 -3.81
C LEU A 20 7.38 -0.48 -2.74
N MET A 21 6.34 -1.23 -2.40
CA MET A 21 6.44 -2.31 -1.42
C MET A 21 7.43 -3.39 -1.87
N ALA A 22 7.43 -3.70 -3.16
CA ALA A 22 8.30 -4.74 -3.72
C ALA A 22 9.80 -4.40 -3.65
N LEU A 23 10.15 -3.15 -3.39
CA LEU A 23 11.53 -2.74 -3.18
C LEU A 23 12.11 -3.30 -1.88
N TYR A 24 11.25 -3.72 -0.97
CA TYR A 24 11.66 -4.26 0.33
C TYR A 24 11.60 -5.78 0.32
N THR A 25 12.52 -6.40 1.05
CA THR A 25 12.62 -7.86 1.12
C THR A 25 11.61 -8.45 2.11
N PHE A 26 11.38 -7.77 3.22
CA PHE A 26 10.54 -8.28 4.30
C PHE A 26 9.13 -7.73 4.24
N ASP A 27 8.15 -8.59 4.53
CA ASP A 27 6.75 -8.19 4.58
C ASP A 27 6.50 -7.10 5.62
N ASP A 28 7.21 -7.10 6.74
CA ASP A 28 7.07 -6.07 7.76
C ASP A 28 7.35 -4.68 7.18
N ASP A 29 8.39 -4.55 6.39
CA ASP A 29 8.72 -3.28 5.73
C ASP A 29 7.69 -2.93 4.67
N LYS A 30 7.23 -3.92 3.92
CA LYS A 30 6.16 -3.71 2.92
C LYS A 30 4.91 -3.16 3.58
N MET A 31 4.54 -3.69 4.75
CA MET A 31 3.36 -3.22 5.48
C MET A 31 3.54 -1.78 5.98
N LYS A 32 4.75 -1.39 6.35
CA LYS A 32 5.03 0.01 6.73
C LYS A 32 4.79 0.95 5.56
N VAL A 33 5.27 0.58 4.38
CA VAL A 33 5.05 1.36 3.16
C VAL A 33 3.57 1.49 2.88
N LEU A 34 2.84 0.38 2.96
CA LEU A 34 1.39 0.39 2.75
C LEU A 34 0.69 1.32 3.72
N ASN A 35 1.02 1.28 5.01
CA ASN A 35 0.44 2.16 6.02
C ASN A 35 0.65 3.64 5.69
N ILE A 36 1.83 3.97 5.19
CA ILE A 36 2.17 5.36 4.84
C ILE A 36 1.33 5.84 3.66
N PHE A 37 1.18 5.01 2.63
CA PHE A 37 0.56 5.42 1.37
C PHE A 37 -0.92 5.07 1.25
N ALA A 38 -1.44 4.21 2.12
CA ALA A 38 -2.84 3.76 2.04
C ALA A 38 -3.86 4.91 1.90
N PRO A 39 -3.75 6.03 2.66
CA PRO A 39 -4.70 7.14 2.51
C PRO A 39 -4.65 7.81 1.15
N ASN A 40 -3.58 7.62 0.40
CA ASN A 40 -3.38 8.25 -0.90
C ASN A 40 -3.77 7.36 -2.08
N ILE A 41 -4.17 6.12 -1.81
CA ILE A 41 -4.55 5.16 -2.85
C ILE A 41 -5.93 5.54 -3.39
N VAL A 42 -6.01 5.72 -4.72
CA VAL A 42 -7.24 6.17 -5.39
C VAL A 42 -8.12 5.02 -5.86
N ASP A 43 -7.58 3.81 -5.92
CA ASP A 43 -8.29 2.64 -6.44
C ASP A 43 -8.15 1.42 -5.51
N PRO A 44 -8.63 1.52 -4.25
CA PRO A 44 -8.48 0.42 -3.29
C PRO A 44 -9.13 -0.89 -3.75
N GLU A 45 -10.05 -0.84 -4.69
CA GLU A 45 -10.68 -2.04 -5.26
C GLU A 45 -9.67 -2.93 -6.00
N ASN A 46 -8.54 -2.37 -6.43
CA ASN A 46 -7.48 -3.12 -7.10
C ASN A 46 -6.43 -3.66 -6.12
N TYR A 47 -6.80 -3.86 -4.87
CA TYR A 47 -5.92 -4.28 -3.78
C TYR A 47 -5.15 -5.59 -4.07
N GLU A 48 -5.62 -6.41 -5.00
CA GLU A 48 -4.94 -7.66 -5.34
C GLU A 48 -3.49 -7.43 -5.78
N ALA A 49 -3.21 -6.32 -6.46
CA ALA A 49 -1.86 -5.97 -6.87
C ALA A 49 -0.94 -5.81 -5.63
N ILE A 50 -1.48 -5.26 -4.56
CA ILE A 50 -0.75 -5.11 -3.29
C ILE A 50 -0.56 -6.46 -2.62
N LEU A 51 -1.60 -7.30 -2.61
CA LEU A 51 -1.51 -8.62 -1.99
C LEU A 51 -0.49 -9.51 -2.68
N ASP A 52 -0.33 -9.36 -3.99
CA ASP A 52 0.60 -10.18 -4.77
C ASP A 52 2.06 -10.01 -4.35
N VAL A 53 2.42 -8.86 -3.78
CA VAL A 53 3.80 -8.61 -3.31
C VAL A 53 4.00 -9.02 -1.86
N ILE A 54 2.95 -9.45 -1.18
CA ILE A 54 2.99 -9.91 0.22
C ILE A 54 2.93 -11.44 0.23
N ASP A 55 3.88 -12.06 0.91
CA ASP A 55 3.94 -13.53 0.97
C ASP A 55 3.10 -14.11 2.10
N SER A 56 3.00 -13.42 3.24
CA SER A 56 2.28 -13.90 4.42
C SER A 56 0.77 -13.70 4.28
N LEU A 57 0.00 -14.76 4.50
CA LEU A 57 -1.47 -14.70 4.48
C LEU A 57 -2.00 -13.76 5.56
N PHE A 58 -1.38 -13.76 6.74
CA PHE A 58 -1.78 -12.85 7.82
C PHE A 58 -1.61 -11.39 7.42
N LYS A 59 -0.49 -11.09 6.77
CA LYS A 59 -0.21 -9.72 6.33
C LYS A 59 -1.10 -9.32 5.16
N LYS A 60 -1.51 -10.26 4.31
CA LYS A 60 -2.50 -9.98 3.26
C LYS A 60 -3.82 -9.52 3.88
N ASP A 61 -4.28 -10.20 4.93
CA ASP A 61 -5.48 -9.79 5.65
C ASP A 61 -5.33 -8.40 6.27
N ASP A 62 -4.18 -8.13 6.88
CA ASP A 62 -3.89 -6.82 7.45
C ASP A 62 -3.91 -5.73 6.37
N ALA A 63 -3.37 -6.02 5.20
CA ALA A 63 -3.39 -5.09 4.07
C ALA A 63 -4.81 -4.73 3.67
N LYS A 64 -5.71 -5.70 3.62
CA LYS A 64 -7.12 -5.46 3.33
C LYS A 64 -7.75 -4.54 4.36
N LYS A 65 -7.45 -4.75 5.65
CA LYS A 65 -7.95 -3.91 6.72
C LYS A 65 -7.43 -2.48 6.61
N ILE A 66 -6.15 -2.33 6.28
CA ILE A 66 -5.51 -1.02 6.10
C ILE A 66 -6.20 -0.25 4.97
N LEU A 67 -6.54 -0.95 3.89
CA LEU A 67 -7.21 -0.36 2.73
C LEU A 67 -8.71 -0.13 2.96
N GLY A 68 -9.25 -0.61 4.08
CA GLY A 68 -10.66 -0.45 4.39
C GLY A 68 -11.58 -1.36 3.58
N ILE A 69 -11.06 -2.46 3.08
CA ILE A 69 -11.85 -3.40 2.30
C ILE A 69 -12.71 -4.25 3.24
N ARG A 70 -14.00 -4.31 2.91
CA ARG A 70 -14.95 -5.11 3.68
C ARG A 70 -15.22 -6.43 2.96
N TYR A 71 -15.31 -7.47 3.75
CA TYR A 71 -15.67 -8.79 3.25
C TYR A 71 -17.18 -8.92 3.07
#